data_82acb7aeb368359971cfda6930618d4f
#
_entry.id   82acb7aeb368359971cfda6930618d4f
#
_cell.length_a   1.000
_cell.length_b   1.000
_cell.length_c   1.000
_cell.angle_alpha   90.00
_cell.angle_beta   90.00
_cell.angle_gamma   90.00
#
_symmetry.space_group_name_H-M   'P 1'
#
loop_
_entity.id
_entity.type
_entity.pdbx_description
1 polymer ?
#
loop_
_entity_poly.entity_id
_entity_poly.type
_entity_poly.pdbx_seq_one_letter_code
_entity_poly.pdbx_strand_id
1 'polypeptide(L)'
;LADISSVAKTSPDSGKKGGIELFFPGVHSDVGGSYVDGAPNISYKINFSSEMKFLTKEKEELIRQGWFSSQQISVKFYLTIHGLNNYRLEGINYKVSNQYSYIPLHIMAEFGRKKGVQFDNNILYSSSKITNNPDFLNKVKKILWDYSFNGGPRLVYKEKGSEAENELIRKLRLHYLHWNSTYGSIADSPGAFATGKDKPNFKNSKRQRDVY
;
A
#
# COMPACT_ATOMS: atom_id res chain seq x y z
N LEU A 1 14.40 2.41 2.04
CA LEU A 1 14.60 3.45 1.03
C LEU A 1 15.11 4.69 1.73
N ALA A 2 16.27 5.22 1.28
CA ALA A 2 16.79 6.47 1.79
C ALA A 2 15.75 7.57 1.56
N ASP A 3 15.64 8.46 2.53
CA ASP A 3 14.76 9.63 2.43
C ASP A 3 15.22 10.50 1.26
N ILE A 4 14.47 10.48 0.15
CA ILE A 4 14.76 11.27 -1.05
C ILE A 4 14.70 12.78 -0.75
N SER A 5 14.07 13.18 0.36
CA SER A 5 14.10 14.57 0.82
C SER A 5 15.53 15.05 1.07
N SER A 6 16.47 14.16 1.37
CA SER A 6 17.89 14.45 1.46
C SER A 6 18.51 14.79 0.11
N VAL A 7 18.09 14.13 -0.97
CA VAL A 7 18.54 14.40 -2.36
C VAL A 7 17.95 15.72 -2.85
N ALA A 8 16.71 16.04 -2.45
CA ALA A 8 16.08 17.32 -2.78
C ALA A 8 16.72 18.52 -2.05
N LYS A 9 17.42 18.26 -0.94
CA LYS A 9 18.08 19.29 -0.12
C LYS A 9 19.51 19.60 -0.56
N THR A 10 20.15 18.74 -1.31
CA THR A 10 21.59 18.82 -1.59
C THR A 10 21.90 18.74 -3.08
N SER A 11 21.44 19.74 -3.84
CA SER A 11 22.19 20.09 -5.06
C SER A 11 23.27 21.11 -4.66
N PRO A 12 24.56 20.73 -4.67
CA PRO A 12 25.63 21.63 -4.17
C PRO A 12 25.75 22.92 -4.97
N ASP A 13 25.27 22.94 -6.22
CA ASP A 13 25.61 24.00 -7.19
C ASP A 13 24.57 25.11 -7.39
N SER A 14 23.38 25.06 -6.78
CA SER A 14 22.36 26.07 -7.12
C SER A 14 21.40 26.50 -6.02
N GLY A 15 21.43 25.92 -4.84
CA GLY A 15 20.40 26.16 -3.81
C GLY A 15 18.98 25.77 -4.24
N LYS A 16 18.82 25.14 -5.40
CA LYS A 16 17.53 24.67 -5.93
C LYS A 16 17.31 23.22 -5.53
N LYS A 17 16.06 22.88 -5.15
CA LYS A 17 15.66 21.50 -4.87
C LYS A 17 15.87 20.63 -6.12
N GLY A 18 16.63 19.56 -6.01
CA GLY A 18 16.96 18.65 -7.10
C GLY A 18 15.84 17.71 -7.51
N GLY A 19 14.75 17.63 -6.72
CA GLY A 19 13.64 16.72 -6.99
C GLY A 19 12.39 17.03 -6.16
N ILE A 20 11.35 16.25 -6.40
CA ILE A 20 10.07 16.29 -5.67
C ILE A 20 9.81 14.89 -5.14
N GLU A 21 9.54 14.78 -3.85
CA GLU A 21 9.12 13.56 -3.21
C GLU A 21 7.61 13.59 -2.97
N LEU A 22 6.91 12.56 -3.42
CA LEU A 22 5.48 12.40 -3.25
C LEU A 22 5.16 11.01 -2.69
N PHE A 23 4.17 10.96 -1.79
CA PHE A 23 3.74 9.73 -1.15
C PHE A 23 2.36 9.34 -1.67
N PHE A 24 2.31 8.23 -2.40
CA PHE A 24 1.07 7.65 -2.89
C PHE A 24 0.65 6.45 -2.04
N PRO A 25 -0.68 6.18 -1.89
CA PRO A 25 -1.15 4.93 -1.30
C PRO A 25 -0.62 3.71 -2.06
N GLY A 26 -0.37 2.62 -1.36
CA GLY A 26 0.06 1.36 -1.95
C GLY A 26 1.54 1.06 -1.76
N VAL A 27 1.94 -0.14 -2.17
CA VAL A 27 3.33 -0.57 -2.20
C VAL A 27 3.99 -0.12 -3.51
N HIS A 28 5.32 -0.26 -3.60
CA HIS A 28 6.06 0.17 -4.79
C HIS A 28 5.53 -0.42 -6.10
N SER A 29 5.04 -1.66 -6.07
CA SER A 29 4.46 -2.34 -7.24
C SER A 29 3.08 -1.83 -7.62
N ASP A 30 2.27 -1.36 -6.65
CA ASP A 30 0.98 -0.71 -6.93
C ASP A 30 1.18 0.66 -7.59
N VAL A 31 2.20 1.39 -7.14
CA VAL A 31 2.53 2.72 -7.66
C VAL A 31 3.28 2.62 -8.99
N GLY A 32 4.21 1.68 -9.09
CA GLY A 32 5.08 1.48 -10.25
C GLY A 32 4.49 0.60 -11.36
N GLY A 33 3.31 -0.02 -11.14
CA GLY A 33 2.60 -0.78 -12.16
C GLY A 33 3.22 -2.15 -12.49
N SER A 34 3.93 -2.79 -11.56
CA SER A 34 4.53 -4.11 -11.80
C SER A 34 3.57 -5.28 -11.58
N TYR A 35 2.41 -5.07 -10.98
CA TYR A 35 1.39 -6.11 -10.91
C TYR A 35 0.59 -6.23 -12.21
N VAL A 36 0.30 -7.47 -12.60
CA VAL A 36 -0.67 -7.74 -13.67
C VAL A 36 -2.09 -7.52 -13.16
N ASP A 37 -3.02 -7.18 -14.04
CA ASP A 37 -4.43 -6.99 -13.65
C ASP A 37 -5.01 -8.29 -13.09
N GLY A 38 -5.71 -8.19 -11.96
CA GLY A 38 -6.22 -9.35 -11.23
C GLY A 38 -5.18 -10.11 -10.39
N ALA A 39 -3.97 -9.59 -10.24
CA ALA A 39 -2.99 -10.18 -9.32
C ALA A 39 -3.59 -10.34 -7.92
N PRO A 40 -3.40 -11.50 -7.25
CA PRO A 40 -4.03 -11.72 -5.95
C PRO A 40 -3.35 -10.90 -4.85
N ASN A 41 -4.15 -10.25 -4.03
CA ASN A 41 -3.70 -9.71 -2.75
C ASN A 41 -3.73 -10.85 -1.72
N ILE A 42 -2.56 -11.32 -1.32
CA ILE A 42 -2.41 -12.47 -0.43
C ILE A 42 -1.73 -12.03 0.84
N SER A 43 -2.34 -12.32 1.97
CA SER A 43 -1.74 -12.16 3.28
C SER A 43 -1.68 -13.51 3.99
N TYR A 44 -0.47 -13.97 4.28
CA TYR A 44 -0.25 -15.12 5.13
C TYR A 44 0.47 -14.69 6.39
N LYS A 45 -0.11 -15.01 7.54
CA LYS A 45 0.56 -14.86 8.81
C LYS A 45 0.61 -16.20 9.49
N ILE A 46 1.76 -16.84 9.42
CA ILE A 46 2.05 -18.01 10.23
C ILE A 46 2.52 -17.49 11.59
N ASN A 47 1.70 -17.66 12.61
CA ASN A 47 2.14 -17.46 13.97
C ASN A 47 2.09 -18.81 14.68
N PHE A 48 3.22 -19.30 15.13
CA PHE A 48 3.32 -20.46 16.04
C PHE A 48 2.82 -20.08 17.44
N SER A 49 1.89 -19.18 17.55
CA SER A 49 1.35 -18.69 18.79
C SER A 49 0.09 -19.46 19.13
N SER A 50 0.04 -19.97 20.35
CA SER A 50 -1.17 -20.48 20.98
C SER A 50 -2.29 -19.43 21.14
N GLU A 51 -2.07 -18.19 20.71
CA GLU A 51 -2.97 -17.06 20.93
C GLU A 51 -3.83 -16.74 19.68
N MET A 52 -4.90 -17.48 19.49
CA MET A 52 -5.96 -17.16 18.53
C MET A 52 -6.46 -15.71 18.65
N LYS A 53 -6.51 -15.19 19.88
CA LYS A 53 -6.99 -13.83 20.19
C LYS A 53 -6.19 -12.74 19.45
N PHE A 54 -4.88 -12.93 19.27
CA PHE A 54 -4.05 -11.97 18.54
C PHE A 54 -4.39 -11.95 17.04
N LEU A 55 -4.53 -13.13 16.43
CA LEU A 55 -4.88 -13.26 15.02
C LEU A 55 -6.30 -12.75 14.73
N THR A 56 -7.22 -12.91 15.68
CA THR A 56 -8.58 -12.38 15.55
C THR A 56 -8.58 -10.85 15.53
N LYS A 57 -7.84 -10.21 16.43
CA LYS A 57 -7.68 -8.74 16.42
C LYS A 57 -7.03 -8.25 15.13
N GLU A 58 -6.03 -8.96 14.65
CA GLU A 58 -5.36 -8.66 13.39
C GLU A 58 -6.32 -8.74 12.20
N LYS A 59 -7.14 -9.79 12.15
CA LYS A 59 -8.21 -9.95 11.15
C LYS A 59 -9.16 -8.76 11.17
N GLU A 60 -9.66 -8.40 12.35
CA GLU A 60 -10.59 -7.28 12.53
C GLU A 60 -9.98 -5.97 12.06
N GLU A 61 -8.70 -5.74 12.37
CA GLU A 61 -7.98 -4.55 11.95
C GLU A 61 -7.79 -4.48 10.44
N LEU A 62 -7.44 -5.58 9.78
CA LEU A 62 -7.29 -5.64 8.32
C LEU A 62 -8.63 -5.39 7.61
N ILE A 63 -9.73 -5.90 8.16
CA ILE A 63 -11.08 -5.61 7.66
C ILE A 63 -11.41 -4.13 7.88
N ARG A 64 -11.19 -3.60 9.08
CA ARG A 64 -11.45 -2.21 9.43
C ARG A 64 -10.69 -1.24 8.51
N GLN A 65 -9.45 -1.56 8.20
CA GLN A 65 -8.62 -0.76 7.30
C GLN A 65 -8.96 -0.93 5.81
N GLY A 66 -9.83 -1.88 5.44
CA GLY A 66 -10.25 -2.12 4.06
C GLY A 66 -9.28 -2.95 3.22
N TRP A 67 -8.35 -3.70 3.82
CA TRP A 67 -7.44 -4.56 3.06
C TRP A 67 -8.11 -5.84 2.56
N PHE A 68 -9.07 -6.35 3.32
CA PHE A 68 -9.88 -7.53 3.00
C PHE A 68 -11.32 -7.31 3.42
N SER A 69 -12.25 -7.93 2.73
CA SER A 69 -13.61 -8.12 3.24
C SER A 69 -13.65 -9.26 4.27
N SER A 70 -14.72 -9.35 5.04
CA SER A 70 -14.91 -10.41 6.04
C SER A 70 -14.90 -11.82 5.45
N GLN A 71 -15.30 -11.96 4.17
CA GLN A 71 -15.31 -13.22 3.43
C GLN A 71 -13.93 -13.61 2.89
N GLN A 72 -13.02 -12.66 2.76
CA GLN A 72 -11.70 -12.86 2.17
C GLN A 72 -10.62 -13.22 3.17
N ILE A 73 -10.89 -13.09 4.48
CA ILE A 73 -9.89 -13.29 5.52
C ILE A 73 -10.42 -14.17 6.67
N SER A 74 -9.64 -15.16 7.07
CA SER A 74 -10.02 -16.10 8.11
C SER A 74 -8.84 -16.51 8.99
N VAL A 75 -9.13 -16.85 10.23
CA VAL A 75 -8.17 -17.54 11.12
C VAL A 75 -8.45 -19.03 11.04
N LYS A 76 -7.45 -19.80 10.61
CA LYS A 76 -7.53 -21.26 10.50
C LYS A 76 -6.69 -21.93 11.56
N PHE A 77 -7.16 -23.06 12.01
CA PHE A 77 -6.45 -23.95 12.92
C PHE A 77 -5.67 -24.99 12.12
N TYR A 78 -4.44 -25.24 12.52
CA TYR A 78 -3.59 -26.29 11.97
C TYR A 78 -3.01 -27.15 13.09
N LEU A 79 -3.14 -28.44 12.98
CA LEU A 79 -2.45 -29.40 13.82
C LEU A 79 -1.07 -29.68 13.19
N THR A 80 0.00 -29.45 13.95
CA THR A 80 1.34 -29.83 13.49
C THR A 80 1.62 -31.30 13.78
N ILE A 81 2.57 -31.88 13.05
CA ILE A 81 3.04 -33.28 13.21
C ILE A 81 3.53 -33.55 14.66
N HIS A 82 3.88 -32.52 15.40
CA HIS A 82 4.32 -32.60 16.81
C HIS A 82 3.21 -32.32 17.83
N GLY A 83 1.93 -32.31 17.41
CA GLY A 83 0.79 -32.10 18.31
C GLY A 83 0.64 -30.68 18.84
N LEU A 84 1.39 -29.70 18.32
CA LEU A 84 1.26 -28.30 18.72
C LEU A 84 0.11 -27.65 17.95
N ASN A 85 -0.77 -26.98 18.69
CA ASN A 85 -1.85 -26.19 18.12
C ASN A 85 -1.29 -24.92 17.50
N ASN A 86 -1.48 -24.75 16.20
CA ASN A 86 -1.08 -23.53 15.48
C ASN A 86 -2.28 -22.88 14.82
N TYR A 87 -2.35 -21.56 14.92
CA TYR A 87 -3.33 -20.75 14.21
C TYR A 87 -2.64 -19.95 13.12
N ARG A 88 -3.32 -19.79 12.00
CA ARG A 88 -2.86 -19.03 10.86
C ARG A 88 -3.93 -18.06 10.40
N LEU A 89 -3.55 -16.81 10.21
CA LEU A 89 -4.37 -15.82 9.53
C LEU A 89 -4.13 -15.93 8.03
N GLU A 90 -5.17 -16.15 7.27
CA GLU A 90 -5.12 -16.19 5.80
C GLU A 90 -6.11 -15.19 5.23
N GLY A 91 -5.62 -14.29 4.39
CA GLY A 91 -6.43 -13.36 3.62
C GLY A 91 -6.08 -13.49 2.13
N ILE A 92 -7.08 -13.65 1.28
CA ILE A 92 -6.90 -13.77 -0.17
C ILE A 92 -7.97 -12.95 -0.88
N ASN A 93 -7.52 -12.04 -1.74
CA ASN A 93 -8.37 -11.29 -2.65
C ASN A 93 -7.85 -11.46 -4.09
N TYR A 94 -8.60 -12.16 -4.93
CA TYR A 94 -8.24 -12.45 -6.33
C TYR A 94 -8.69 -11.38 -7.33
N LYS A 95 -9.25 -10.26 -6.89
CA LYS A 95 -9.88 -9.26 -7.77
C LYS A 95 -9.25 -7.88 -7.61
N VAL A 96 -7.94 -7.82 -7.45
CA VAL A 96 -7.24 -6.54 -7.34
C VAL A 96 -6.89 -6.05 -8.74
N SER A 97 -7.38 -4.87 -9.12
CA SER A 97 -7.06 -4.28 -10.42
C SER A 97 -5.79 -3.43 -10.34
N ASN A 98 -4.95 -3.55 -11.35
CA ASN A 98 -3.70 -2.78 -11.46
C ASN A 98 -3.91 -1.35 -11.97
N GLN A 99 -5.14 -0.96 -12.35
CA GLN A 99 -5.39 0.34 -12.99
C GLN A 99 -5.14 1.56 -12.10
N TYR A 100 -5.01 1.36 -10.79
CA TYR A 100 -4.55 2.43 -9.91
C TYR A 100 -3.16 2.96 -10.32
N SER A 101 -2.26 2.10 -10.78
CA SER A 101 -0.91 2.49 -11.21
C SER A 101 -0.89 3.51 -12.36
N TYR A 102 -1.96 3.57 -13.14
CA TYR A 102 -2.09 4.58 -14.20
C TYR A 102 -2.19 6.01 -13.67
N ILE A 103 -2.66 6.18 -12.42
CA ILE A 103 -2.75 7.50 -11.80
C ILE A 103 -1.35 8.07 -11.51
N PRO A 104 -0.46 7.39 -10.77
CA PRO A 104 0.94 7.82 -10.62
C PRO A 104 1.66 8.01 -11.95
N LEU A 105 1.44 7.11 -12.93
CA LEU A 105 2.02 7.23 -14.26
C LEU A 105 1.63 8.56 -14.93
N HIS A 106 0.34 8.92 -14.93
CA HIS A 106 -0.12 10.19 -15.50
C HIS A 106 0.45 11.41 -14.75
N ILE A 107 0.57 11.34 -13.43
CA ILE A 107 1.16 12.40 -12.62
C ILE A 107 2.65 12.56 -12.94
N MET A 108 3.40 11.45 -13.06
CA MET A 108 4.82 11.49 -13.45
C MET A 108 5.00 12.05 -14.85
N ALA A 109 4.16 11.66 -15.82
CA ALA A 109 4.19 12.21 -17.17
C ALA A 109 3.95 13.72 -17.17
N GLU A 110 3.05 14.23 -16.35
CA GLU A 110 2.81 15.67 -16.22
C GLU A 110 4.01 16.40 -15.59
N PHE A 111 4.68 15.83 -14.59
CA PHE A 111 5.95 16.38 -14.10
C PHE A 111 7.01 16.43 -15.20
N GLY A 112 7.11 15.38 -16.01
CA GLY A 112 8.02 15.36 -17.17
C GLY A 112 7.70 16.46 -18.16
N ARG A 113 6.42 16.66 -18.52
CA ARG A 113 5.99 17.74 -19.42
C ARG A 113 6.36 19.12 -18.90
N LYS A 114 6.13 19.37 -17.63
CA LYS A 114 6.52 20.64 -16.99
C LYS A 114 8.04 20.88 -17.01
N LYS A 115 8.82 19.84 -17.28
CA LYS A 115 10.28 19.90 -17.47
C LYS A 115 10.72 19.78 -18.93
N GLY A 116 9.80 19.84 -19.88
CA GLY A 116 10.11 19.82 -21.32
C GLY A 116 10.20 18.43 -21.93
N VAL A 117 9.89 17.35 -21.18
CA VAL A 117 9.84 16.00 -21.75
C VAL A 117 8.62 15.87 -22.64
N GLN A 118 8.83 15.42 -23.87
CA GLN A 118 7.75 15.15 -24.81
C GLN A 118 7.30 13.70 -24.70
N PHE A 119 6.00 13.50 -24.58
CA PHE A 119 5.36 12.18 -24.57
C PHE A 119 4.37 12.09 -25.73
N ASP A 120 4.30 10.93 -26.37
CA ASP A 120 3.19 10.63 -27.25
C ASP A 120 1.92 10.39 -26.40
N ASN A 121 1.04 11.38 -26.42
CA ASN A 121 -0.20 11.36 -25.65
C ASN A 121 -1.13 10.23 -26.08
N ASN A 122 -1.14 9.87 -27.37
CA ASN A 122 -2.00 8.80 -27.86
C ASN A 122 -1.55 7.46 -27.28
N ILE A 123 -0.26 7.18 -27.30
CA ILE A 123 0.30 5.97 -26.72
C ILE A 123 0.07 5.95 -25.19
N LEU A 124 0.45 7.04 -24.51
CA LEU A 124 0.35 7.12 -23.06
C LEU A 124 -1.08 6.88 -22.57
N TYR A 125 -2.05 7.63 -23.11
CA TYR A 125 -3.43 7.54 -22.60
C TYR A 125 -4.24 6.38 -23.17
N SER A 126 -3.89 5.83 -24.32
CA SER A 126 -4.55 4.62 -24.83
C SER A 126 -4.14 3.38 -24.03
N SER A 127 -2.85 3.24 -23.71
CA SER A 127 -2.30 2.10 -22.98
C SER A 127 -2.62 2.13 -21.47
N SER A 128 -2.87 3.32 -20.91
CA SER A 128 -3.18 3.51 -19.48
C SER A 128 -4.57 4.09 -19.25
N LYS A 129 -5.54 3.68 -20.06
CA LYS A 129 -6.94 4.09 -19.93
C LYS A 129 -7.58 3.43 -18.71
N ILE A 130 -8.15 4.26 -17.84
CA ILE A 130 -8.91 3.78 -16.67
C ILE A 130 -10.29 3.32 -17.16
N THR A 131 -10.56 2.02 -17.07
CA THR A 131 -11.83 1.40 -17.49
C THR A 131 -12.54 0.68 -16.36
N ASN A 132 -11.79 0.24 -15.33
CA ASN A 132 -12.35 -0.40 -14.16
C ASN A 132 -12.83 0.66 -13.17
N ASN A 133 -14.15 0.74 -12.97
CA ASN A 133 -14.80 1.73 -12.11
C ASN A 133 -14.23 3.16 -12.30
N PRO A 134 -14.39 3.73 -13.52
CA PRO A 134 -13.72 4.98 -13.89
C PRO A 134 -14.12 6.15 -12.99
N ASP A 135 -15.36 6.22 -12.53
CA ASP A 135 -15.82 7.29 -11.63
C ASP A 135 -15.07 7.30 -10.31
N PHE A 136 -14.87 6.11 -9.73
CA PHE A 136 -14.11 5.96 -8.50
C PHE A 136 -12.63 6.34 -8.68
N LEU A 137 -11.95 5.74 -9.67
CA LEU A 137 -10.54 6.02 -9.92
C LEU A 137 -10.28 7.46 -10.37
N ASN A 138 -11.20 8.08 -11.12
CA ASN A 138 -11.09 9.49 -11.47
C ASN A 138 -11.24 10.40 -10.24
N LYS A 139 -12.08 10.03 -9.26
CA LYS A 139 -12.14 10.73 -7.96
C LYS A 139 -10.81 10.61 -7.22
N VAL A 140 -10.22 9.42 -7.15
CA VAL A 140 -8.88 9.20 -6.56
C VAL A 140 -7.83 10.01 -7.31
N LYS A 141 -7.84 9.98 -8.65
CA LYS A 141 -6.93 10.75 -9.50
C LYS A 141 -6.99 12.23 -9.21
N LYS A 142 -8.19 12.79 -9.08
CA LYS A 142 -8.38 14.21 -8.76
C LYS A 142 -7.70 14.59 -7.43
N ILE A 143 -7.89 13.77 -6.39
CA ILE A 143 -7.30 14.03 -5.06
C ILE A 143 -5.77 13.92 -5.13
N LEU A 144 -5.23 12.89 -5.79
CA LEU A 144 -3.79 12.70 -5.91
C LEU A 144 -3.14 13.76 -6.82
N TRP A 145 -3.86 14.22 -7.83
CA TRP A 145 -3.44 15.33 -8.68
C TRP A 145 -3.35 16.65 -7.89
N ASP A 146 -4.39 16.94 -7.11
CA ASP A 146 -4.44 18.11 -6.22
C ASP A 146 -3.31 18.09 -5.19
N TYR A 147 -3.08 16.92 -4.57
CA TYR A 147 -1.93 16.71 -3.69
C TYR A 147 -0.60 16.98 -4.40
N SER A 148 -0.44 16.50 -5.63
CA SER A 148 0.82 16.56 -6.36
C SER A 148 1.16 17.95 -6.90
N PHE A 149 0.16 18.75 -7.27
CA PHE A 149 0.36 20.00 -8.01
C PHE A 149 -0.17 21.25 -7.30
N ASN A 150 -1.15 21.12 -6.43
CA ASN A 150 -1.90 22.25 -5.86
C ASN A 150 -1.79 22.32 -4.33
N GLY A 151 -0.95 21.48 -3.70
CA GLY A 151 -0.78 21.48 -2.24
C GLY A 151 -1.96 20.88 -1.47
N GLY A 152 -2.79 20.07 -2.15
CA GLY A 152 -3.88 19.35 -1.51
C GLY A 152 -3.41 18.35 -0.45
N PRO A 153 -4.30 17.81 0.39
CA PRO A 153 -3.95 16.86 1.43
C PRO A 153 -3.59 15.48 0.85
N ARG A 154 -2.73 14.76 1.57
CA ARG A 154 -2.42 13.36 1.26
C ARG A 154 -3.65 12.47 1.44
N LEU A 155 -3.83 11.52 0.54
CA LEU A 155 -4.82 10.45 0.71
C LEU A 155 -4.23 9.37 1.63
N VAL A 156 -4.60 9.41 2.91
CA VAL A 156 -4.12 8.48 3.95
C VAL A 156 -5.28 7.92 4.75
N TYR A 157 -5.07 6.75 5.32
CA TYR A 157 -6.00 6.18 6.30
C TYR A 157 -5.82 6.88 7.65
N LYS A 158 -6.92 7.37 8.22
CA LYS A 158 -6.93 8.02 9.53
C LYS A 158 -7.36 7.03 10.60
N GLU A 159 -6.47 6.62 11.48
CA GLU A 159 -6.78 5.64 12.55
C GLU A 159 -7.94 6.07 13.45
N LYS A 160 -8.05 7.36 13.73
CA LYS A 160 -9.13 7.95 14.54
C LYS A 160 -10.24 8.59 13.68
N GLY A 161 -10.18 8.41 12.37
CA GLY A 161 -11.19 8.94 11.45
C GLY A 161 -12.45 8.08 11.44
N SER A 162 -13.57 8.72 11.14
CA SER A 162 -14.83 8.02 10.91
C SER A 162 -14.76 7.10 9.69
N GLU A 163 -15.73 6.18 9.57
CA GLU A 163 -15.84 5.33 8.37
C GLU A 163 -15.99 6.16 7.10
N ALA A 164 -16.77 7.24 7.13
CA ALA A 164 -16.97 8.13 5.99
C ALA A 164 -15.66 8.80 5.55
N GLU A 165 -14.83 9.27 6.50
CA GLU A 165 -13.52 9.86 6.18
C GLU A 165 -12.54 8.84 5.57
N ASN A 166 -12.68 7.58 5.92
CA ASN A 166 -11.81 6.51 5.44
C ASN A 166 -12.41 5.73 4.26
N GLU A 167 -13.63 6.00 3.83
CA GLU A 167 -14.31 5.21 2.81
C GLU A 167 -13.51 5.11 1.51
N LEU A 168 -12.97 6.22 1.05
CA LEU A 168 -12.23 6.26 -0.20
C LEU A 168 -10.96 5.42 -0.15
N ILE A 169 -10.15 5.57 0.91
CA ILE A 169 -8.91 4.80 1.06
C ILE A 169 -9.18 3.32 1.33
N ARG A 170 -10.26 2.98 2.03
CA ARG A 170 -10.69 1.59 2.25
C ARG A 170 -11.10 0.92 0.94
N LYS A 171 -11.91 1.58 0.11
CA LYS A 171 -12.27 1.08 -1.23
C LYS A 171 -11.05 0.94 -2.14
N LEU A 172 -10.13 1.89 -2.08
CA LEU A 172 -8.89 1.83 -2.86
C LEU A 172 -8.06 0.61 -2.45
N ARG A 173 -7.88 0.37 -1.15
CA ARG A 173 -7.17 -0.80 -0.63
C ARG A 173 -7.80 -2.11 -1.05
N LEU A 174 -9.12 -2.22 -0.93
CA LEU A 174 -9.85 -3.46 -1.21
C LEU A 174 -9.77 -3.87 -2.69
N HIS A 175 -9.77 -2.91 -3.61
CA HIS A 175 -9.95 -3.20 -5.02
C HIS A 175 -8.71 -2.98 -5.89
N TYR A 176 -7.70 -2.23 -5.39
CA TYR A 176 -6.59 -1.77 -6.22
C TYR A 176 -5.21 -1.85 -5.56
N LEU A 177 -5.13 -2.14 -4.25
CA LEU A 177 -3.85 -2.16 -3.56
C LEU A 177 -3.56 -3.52 -2.95
N HIS A 178 -2.27 -3.87 -2.93
CA HIS A 178 -1.79 -5.10 -2.33
C HIS A 178 -1.28 -4.85 -0.90
N TRP A 179 -1.65 -5.78 -0.02
CA TRP A 179 -1.11 -5.82 1.33
C TRP A 179 0.26 -6.49 1.32
N ASN A 180 1.29 -5.77 1.67
CA ASN A 180 2.67 -6.26 1.67
C ASN A 180 3.33 -6.14 3.06
N SER A 181 2.57 -6.34 4.11
CA SER A 181 3.09 -6.32 5.47
C SER A 181 2.73 -7.63 6.17
N THR A 182 3.51 -8.67 5.92
CA THR A 182 3.38 -9.96 6.60
C THR A 182 4.44 -10.07 7.69
N TYR A 183 4.02 -10.53 8.87
CA TYR A 183 4.96 -10.90 9.92
C TYR A 183 5.40 -12.35 9.67
N GLY A 184 6.68 -12.61 9.53
CA GLY A 184 7.22 -13.98 9.43
C GLY A 184 7.82 -14.38 8.10
N SER A 185 7.73 -13.57 7.06
CA SER A 185 8.56 -13.71 5.86
C SER A 185 9.80 -12.83 5.97
N ILE A 186 10.96 -13.37 5.60
CA ILE A 186 12.24 -12.63 5.65
C ILE A 186 12.23 -11.41 4.71
N ALA A 187 11.44 -11.45 3.64
CA ALA A 187 11.37 -10.37 2.65
C ALA A 187 10.28 -9.34 2.92
N ASP A 188 9.21 -9.70 3.65
CA ASP A 188 7.98 -8.93 3.72
C ASP A 188 7.64 -8.43 5.13
N SER A 189 8.44 -8.78 6.13
CA SER A 189 8.19 -8.34 7.49
C SER A 189 8.70 -6.92 7.72
N PRO A 190 7.90 -6.02 8.27
CA PRO A 190 8.43 -4.79 8.81
C PRO A 190 9.52 -5.12 9.81
N GLY A 191 10.74 -4.66 9.58
CA GLY A 191 11.87 -4.93 10.45
C GLY A 191 12.48 -6.34 10.31
N ALA A 192 12.27 -7.06 9.20
CA ALA A 192 12.91 -8.37 8.96
C ALA A 192 14.44 -8.32 9.03
N PHE A 193 15.02 -7.16 8.73
CA PHE A 193 16.46 -6.87 8.85
C PHE A 193 16.79 -6.01 10.07
N ALA A 194 15.80 -5.68 10.89
CA ALA A 194 16.01 -4.87 12.08
C ALA A 194 16.74 -5.66 13.15
N THR A 195 17.86 -5.15 13.60
CA THR A 195 18.58 -5.69 14.76
C THR A 195 17.75 -5.49 16.01
N GLY A 196 17.54 -6.54 16.79
CA GLY A 196 16.95 -6.69 18.12
C GLY A 196 16.12 -5.59 18.79
N LYS A 197 16.40 -4.30 18.52
CA LYS A 197 15.66 -3.15 19.07
C LYS A 197 14.38 -2.81 18.28
N ASP A 198 14.31 -3.21 17.02
CA ASP A 198 13.23 -2.83 16.09
C ASP A 198 12.27 -3.99 15.81
N LYS A 199 12.35 -5.07 16.60
CA LYS A 199 11.37 -6.14 16.53
C LYS A 199 10.00 -5.58 16.88
N PRO A 200 8.97 -5.82 16.05
CA PRO A 200 7.62 -5.37 16.37
C PRO A 200 7.24 -5.85 17.76
N ASN A 201 6.90 -4.90 18.63
CA ASN A 201 6.45 -5.22 19.98
C ASN A 201 5.03 -5.78 19.88
N PHE A 202 4.92 -7.10 19.79
CA PHE A 202 3.65 -7.82 19.70
C PHE A 202 2.67 -7.51 20.84
N LYS A 203 3.17 -7.02 21.97
CA LYS A 203 2.30 -6.63 23.10
C LYS A 203 1.46 -5.39 22.80
N ASN A 204 1.91 -4.49 21.94
CA ASN A 204 1.24 -3.22 21.66
C ASN A 204 0.49 -3.19 20.32
N SER A 205 0.47 -4.28 19.55
CA SER A 205 -0.25 -4.43 18.25
C SER A 205 -0.16 -3.23 17.30
N LYS A 206 0.86 -2.37 17.44
CA LYS A 206 1.13 -1.28 16.52
C LYS A 206 2.09 -1.78 15.45
N ARG A 207 1.60 -1.89 14.23
CA ARG A 207 2.43 -2.01 13.06
C ARG A 207 3.06 -0.65 12.79
N GLN A 208 4.32 -0.52 13.07
CA GLN A 208 5.11 0.57 12.55
C GLN A 208 5.70 0.09 11.22
N ARG A 209 5.39 0.80 10.16
CA ARG A 209 6.17 0.76 8.95
C ARG A 209 7.42 1.57 9.26
N ASP A 210 8.57 0.93 9.31
CA ASP A 210 9.83 1.66 9.37
C ASP A 210 9.94 2.47 8.09
N VAL A 211 9.83 3.78 8.22
CA VAL A 211 10.11 4.72 7.14
C VAL A 211 11.61 4.98 7.25
N TYR A 212 12.40 4.28 6.44
CA TYR A 212 13.84 4.52 6.30
C TYR A 212 14.08 5.72 5.40
#